data_943f2e4f42a55c884a09570b8a318581
#
_entry.id   943f2e4f42a55c884a09570b8a318581
#
_cell.length_a   1.000
_cell.length_b   1.000
_cell.length_c   1.000
_cell.angle_alpha   90.00
_cell.angle_beta   90.00
_cell.angle_gamma   90.00
#
_symmetry.space_group_name_H-M   'P 1'
#
loop_
_entity.id
_entity.type
_entity.pdbx_description
1 polymer ?
#
loop_
_entity_poly.entity_id
_entity_poly.type
_entity_poly.pdbx_seq_one_letter_code
_entity_poly.pdbx_strand_id
1 'polypeptide(L)'
;MGKLIKYELKGNYKIFCALFAIIILLQGLFLTRIGHWKSGSIMGMTVLVNIILFITILIFIEKSFANEIYEDRGYLTFTLPVSGYKVLGSKIIVGLLWLLISGFISFISFKTIINGLSGEDLIKIITSSVNIKQFVLLGIIYAIVVLIMLLLTIYFSITLTRVAYKGKKISGFIGFIVFIVLNFVISYISYKVGDIFPHEMKISLDMINSLGSAGIINDGTITITPQYFTINIARSIYMLLVYIGMFFGTGYLLENKMNI
;
A
#
# COMPACT_ATOMS: atom_id res chain seq x y z
N MET A 1 19.19 10.48 -9.27
CA MET A 1 18.02 9.62 -9.02
C MET A 1 17.82 8.53 -10.08
N GLY A 2 17.74 8.81 -11.37
CA GLY A 2 17.43 7.76 -12.37
C GLY A 2 18.38 6.56 -12.38
N LYS A 3 19.69 6.78 -12.19
CA LYS A 3 20.66 5.67 -12.08
C LYS A 3 20.41 4.79 -10.86
N LEU A 4 20.09 5.40 -9.70
CA LEU A 4 19.77 4.67 -8.46
C LEU A 4 18.53 3.77 -8.66
N ILE A 5 17.44 4.33 -9.20
CA ILE A 5 16.21 3.59 -9.52
C ILE A 5 16.50 2.40 -10.43
N LYS A 6 17.30 2.63 -11.50
CA LYS A 6 17.67 1.56 -12.45
C LYS A 6 18.43 0.42 -11.79
N TYR A 7 19.42 0.73 -10.93
CA TYR A 7 20.19 -0.31 -10.24
C TYR A 7 19.36 -1.05 -9.20
N GLU A 8 18.49 -0.36 -8.48
CA GLU A 8 17.56 -0.93 -7.51
C GLU A 8 16.58 -1.92 -8.18
N LEU A 9 15.98 -1.51 -9.30
CA LEU A 9 15.10 -2.38 -10.09
C LEU A 9 15.86 -3.60 -10.61
N LYS A 10 17.10 -3.39 -11.14
CA LYS A 10 17.92 -4.49 -11.66
C LYS A 10 18.39 -5.46 -10.58
N GLY A 11 18.56 -5.00 -9.34
CA GLY A 11 18.97 -5.86 -8.22
C GLY A 11 17.90 -6.87 -7.81
N ASN A 12 16.65 -6.47 -7.87
CA ASN A 12 15.54 -7.23 -7.27
C ASN A 12 14.57 -7.86 -8.29
N TYR A 13 14.64 -7.51 -9.59
CA TYR A 13 13.63 -7.91 -10.57
C TYR A 13 13.44 -9.43 -10.69
N LYS A 14 14.52 -10.22 -10.58
CA LYS A 14 14.45 -11.68 -10.71
C LYS A 14 13.54 -12.29 -9.64
N ILE A 15 13.65 -11.81 -8.39
CA ILE A 15 12.87 -12.30 -7.26
C ILE A 15 11.40 -11.93 -7.45
N PHE A 16 11.13 -10.68 -7.81
CA PHE A 16 9.76 -10.21 -8.03
C PHE A 16 9.10 -10.91 -9.24
N CYS A 17 9.83 -11.09 -10.35
CA CYS A 17 9.31 -11.84 -11.50
C CYS A 17 9.00 -13.29 -11.15
N ALA A 18 9.84 -13.97 -10.37
CA ALA A 18 9.58 -15.32 -9.90
C ALA A 18 8.34 -15.39 -9.00
N LEU A 19 8.19 -14.44 -8.06
CA LEU A 19 7.01 -14.32 -7.20
C LEU A 19 5.74 -14.14 -8.02
N PHE A 20 5.73 -13.21 -8.97
CA PHE A 20 4.57 -12.97 -9.82
C PHE A 20 4.23 -14.18 -10.69
N ALA A 21 5.23 -14.87 -11.23
CA ALA A 21 5.00 -16.11 -11.98
C ALA A 21 4.33 -17.19 -11.14
N ILE A 22 4.79 -17.40 -9.89
CA ILE A 22 4.18 -18.37 -8.97
C ILE A 22 2.72 -17.99 -8.68
N ILE A 23 2.43 -16.73 -8.41
CA ILE A 23 1.07 -16.27 -8.13
C ILE A 23 0.15 -16.46 -9.33
N ILE A 24 0.62 -16.11 -10.53
CA ILE A 24 -0.16 -16.31 -11.77
C ILE A 24 -0.45 -17.80 -12.00
N LEU A 25 0.52 -18.69 -11.76
CA LEU A 25 0.31 -20.13 -11.86
C LEU A 25 -0.71 -20.63 -10.84
N LEU A 26 -0.65 -20.20 -9.58
CA LEU A 26 -1.61 -20.55 -8.54
C LEU A 26 -3.03 -20.07 -8.89
N GLN A 27 -3.16 -18.85 -9.39
CA GLN A 27 -4.45 -18.32 -9.83
C GLN A 27 -4.99 -19.10 -11.05
N GLY A 28 -4.13 -19.48 -11.98
CA GLY A 28 -4.47 -20.36 -13.11
C GLY A 28 -5.02 -21.72 -12.62
N LEU A 29 -4.40 -22.32 -11.60
CA LEU A 29 -4.88 -23.56 -10.99
C LEU A 29 -6.27 -23.37 -10.34
N PHE A 30 -6.55 -22.24 -9.71
CA PHE A 30 -7.89 -21.99 -9.15
C PHE A 30 -8.96 -21.86 -10.25
N LEU A 31 -8.63 -21.27 -11.39
CA LEU A 31 -9.54 -21.21 -12.54
C LEU A 31 -9.92 -22.61 -13.05
N THR A 32 -9.00 -23.57 -13.08
CA THR A 32 -9.29 -24.96 -13.50
C THR A 32 -10.20 -25.71 -12.52
N ARG A 33 -10.34 -25.19 -11.29
CA ARG A 33 -11.19 -25.81 -10.25
C ARG A 33 -12.60 -25.22 -10.17
N ILE A 34 -12.92 -24.24 -11.01
CA ILE A 34 -14.28 -23.70 -11.15
C ILE A 34 -15.21 -24.84 -11.62
N GLY A 35 -16.35 -25.00 -10.99
CA GLY A 35 -17.29 -26.09 -11.22
C GLY A 35 -17.02 -27.38 -10.44
N HIS A 36 -15.82 -27.59 -9.90
CA HIS A 36 -15.46 -28.75 -9.06
C HIS A 36 -15.43 -28.41 -7.57
N TRP A 37 -15.02 -27.20 -7.22
CA TRP A 37 -14.96 -26.74 -5.84
C TRP A 37 -16.06 -25.73 -5.54
N LYS A 38 -16.42 -25.60 -4.25
CA LYS A 38 -17.37 -24.56 -3.82
C LYS A 38 -16.83 -23.16 -4.13
N SER A 39 -17.65 -22.30 -4.69
CA SER A 39 -17.29 -20.92 -5.08
C SER A 39 -16.66 -20.13 -3.92
N GLY A 40 -17.19 -20.28 -2.70
CA GLY A 40 -16.63 -19.64 -1.50
C GLY A 40 -15.21 -20.10 -1.17
N SER A 41 -14.87 -21.38 -1.40
CA SER A 41 -13.51 -21.90 -1.16
C SER A 41 -12.51 -21.32 -2.15
N ILE A 42 -12.86 -21.24 -3.44
CA ILE A 42 -12.01 -20.63 -4.47
C ILE A 42 -11.77 -19.15 -4.15
N MET A 43 -12.84 -18.42 -3.80
CA MET A 43 -12.75 -17.01 -3.43
C MET A 43 -11.85 -16.79 -2.20
N GLY A 44 -12.05 -17.59 -1.15
CA GLY A 44 -11.24 -17.53 0.08
C GLY A 44 -9.76 -17.79 -0.19
N MET A 45 -9.42 -18.82 -0.98
CA MET A 45 -8.04 -19.11 -1.37
C MET A 45 -7.42 -18.00 -2.22
N THR A 46 -8.21 -17.41 -3.12
CA THR A 46 -7.75 -16.25 -3.92
C THR A 46 -7.39 -15.07 -3.03
N VAL A 47 -8.24 -14.73 -2.07
CA VAL A 47 -7.97 -13.66 -1.09
C VAL A 47 -6.70 -13.95 -0.30
N LEU A 48 -6.55 -15.17 0.24
CA LEU A 48 -5.37 -15.57 1.01
C LEU A 48 -4.08 -15.46 0.19
N VAL A 49 -4.07 -15.95 -1.04
CA VAL A 49 -2.89 -15.86 -1.93
C VAL A 49 -2.52 -14.42 -2.22
N ASN A 50 -3.49 -13.53 -2.45
CA ASN A 50 -3.20 -12.11 -2.69
C ASN A 50 -2.71 -11.38 -1.41
N ILE A 51 -3.21 -11.74 -0.23
CA ILE A 51 -2.69 -11.23 1.05
C ILE A 51 -1.24 -11.67 1.25
N ILE A 52 -0.94 -12.95 1.02
CA ILE A 52 0.43 -13.48 1.13
C ILE A 52 1.36 -12.77 0.15
N LEU A 53 0.93 -12.55 -1.11
CA LEU A 53 1.69 -11.78 -2.09
C LEU A 53 2.04 -10.38 -1.56
N PHE A 54 1.04 -9.65 -1.07
CA PHE A 54 1.22 -8.29 -0.57
C PHE A 54 2.21 -8.25 0.61
N ILE A 55 2.04 -9.13 1.60
CA ILE A 55 2.95 -9.23 2.75
C ILE A 55 4.37 -9.60 2.30
N THR A 56 4.51 -10.55 1.39
CA THR A 56 5.82 -10.98 0.88
C THR A 56 6.54 -9.82 0.20
N ILE A 57 5.85 -9.04 -0.62
CA ILE A 57 6.43 -7.86 -1.28
C ILE A 57 6.86 -6.80 -0.26
N LEU A 58 6.06 -6.54 0.77
CA LEU A 58 6.43 -5.62 1.84
C LEU A 58 7.69 -6.07 2.58
N ILE A 59 7.81 -7.36 2.90
CA ILE A 59 9.01 -7.92 3.53
C ILE A 59 10.24 -7.75 2.62
N PHE A 60 10.12 -7.97 1.31
CA PHE A 60 11.22 -7.76 0.39
C PHE A 60 11.63 -6.29 0.26
N ILE A 61 10.67 -5.38 0.24
CA ILE A 61 10.94 -3.93 0.21
C ILE A 61 11.63 -3.49 1.49
N GLU A 62 11.12 -3.92 2.66
CA GLU A 62 11.73 -3.67 3.97
C GLU A 62 13.16 -4.20 4.01
N LYS A 63 13.37 -5.46 3.63
CA LYS A 63 14.67 -6.11 3.63
C LYS A 63 15.66 -5.45 2.66
N SER A 64 15.20 -5.01 1.48
CA SER A 64 16.02 -4.26 0.53
C SER A 64 16.56 -2.95 1.12
N PHE A 65 15.75 -2.24 1.90
CA PHE A 65 16.17 -1.02 2.59
C PHE A 65 17.04 -1.33 3.81
N ALA A 66 16.65 -2.31 4.63
CA ALA A 66 17.39 -2.71 5.82
C ALA A 66 18.80 -3.20 5.49
N ASN A 67 18.96 -4.03 4.45
CA ASN A 67 20.27 -4.54 4.02
C ASN A 67 21.21 -3.41 3.61
N GLU A 68 20.71 -2.36 2.97
CA GLU A 68 21.52 -1.19 2.58
C GLU A 68 21.94 -0.37 3.80
N ILE A 69 21.14 -0.38 4.85
CA ILE A 69 21.42 0.34 6.10
C ILE A 69 22.33 -0.47 7.06
N TYR A 70 22.15 -1.82 7.14
CA TYR A 70 22.81 -2.68 8.13
C TYR A 70 24.00 -3.48 7.59
N GLU A 71 24.15 -3.63 6.28
CA GLU A 71 25.24 -4.40 5.66
C GLU A 71 26.31 -3.47 5.05
N ASP A 72 27.48 -4.03 4.75
CA ASP A 72 28.62 -3.32 4.15
C ASP A 72 28.31 -2.70 2.77
N ARG A 73 27.18 -3.08 2.17
CA ARG A 73 26.66 -2.42 0.96
C ARG A 73 26.30 -0.94 1.21
N GLY A 74 25.94 -0.59 2.43
CA GLY A 74 25.71 0.80 2.82
C GLY A 74 26.96 1.65 2.66
N TYR A 75 28.14 1.11 2.96
CA TYR A 75 29.39 1.83 2.77
C TYR A 75 29.56 2.30 1.32
N LEU A 76 29.28 1.42 0.34
CA LEU A 76 29.35 1.79 -1.08
C LEU A 76 28.29 2.84 -1.48
N THR A 77 27.09 2.75 -0.93
CA THR A 77 26.02 3.71 -1.26
C THR A 77 26.24 5.07 -0.65
N PHE A 78 26.78 5.13 0.57
CA PHE A 78 27.00 6.38 1.30
C PHE A 78 28.37 7.04 1.04
N THR A 79 29.34 6.30 0.46
CA THR A 79 30.58 6.91 -0.09
C THR A 79 30.35 7.60 -1.43
N LEU A 80 29.25 7.32 -2.12
CA LEU A 80 28.86 8.09 -3.29
C LEU A 80 28.39 9.49 -2.84
N PRO A 81 28.69 10.57 -3.59
CA PRO A 81 28.24 11.92 -3.28
C PRO A 81 26.74 12.10 -3.57
N VAL A 82 25.90 11.31 -2.91
CA VAL A 82 24.44 11.29 -3.07
C VAL A 82 23.79 11.62 -1.74
N SER A 83 22.89 12.60 -1.71
CA SER A 83 22.15 12.96 -0.50
C SER A 83 21.21 11.81 -0.04
N GLY A 84 21.08 11.63 1.28
CA GLY A 84 20.18 10.62 1.87
C GLY A 84 18.73 10.74 1.40
N TYR A 85 18.28 11.98 1.12
CA TYR A 85 16.97 12.24 0.51
C TYR A 85 16.79 11.61 -0.88
N LYS A 86 17.88 11.61 -1.70
CA LYS A 86 17.82 10.97 -3.04
C LYS A 86 17.79 9.46 -2.94
N VAL A 87 18.50 8.89 -1.98
CA VAL A 87 18.46 7.45 -1.70
C VAL A 87 17.06 7.06 -1.23
N LEU A 88 16.52 7.74 -0.21
CA LEU A 88 15.16 7.49 0.30
C LEU A 88 14.12 7.62 -0.80
N GLY A 89 14.18 8.70 -1.59
CA GLY A 89 13.24 8.91 -2.70
C GLY A 89 13.30 7.82 -3.76
N SER A 90 14.50 7.31 -4.10
CA SER A 90 14.63 6.19 -5.05
C SER A 90 13.99 4.90 -4.51
N LYS A 91 14.16 4.61 -3.21
CA LYS A 91 13.56 3.46 -2.53
C LYS A 91 12.03 3.55 -2.50
N ILE A 92 11.47 4.72 -2.19
CA ILE A 92 10.02 4.94 -2.21
C ILE A 92 9.47 4.70 -3.62
N ILE A 93 10.10 5.25 -4.66
CA ILE A 93 9.65 5.09 -6.04
C ILE A 93 9.68 3.62 -6.47
N VAL A 94 10.78 2.91 -6.20
CA VAL A 94 10.91 1.49 -6.58
C VAL A 94 9.95 0.61 -5.77
N GLY A 95 9.83 0.86 -4.45
CA GLY A 95 8.87 0.16 -3.61
C GLY A 95 7.43 0.36 -4.06
N LEU A 96 7.07 1.60 -4.40
CA LEU A 96 5.75 1.93 -4.94
C LEU A 96 5.49 1.21 -6.28
N LEU A 97 6.47 1.18 -7.19
CA LEU A 97 6.33 0.47 -8.47
C LEU A 97 6.02 -1.02 -8.26
N TRP A 98 6.75 -1.70 -7.37
CA TRP A 98 6.50 -3.12 -7.09
C TRP A 98 5.13 -3.36 -6.43
N LEU A 99 4.71 -2.47 -5.53
CA LEU A 99 3.37 -2.54 -4.92
C LEU A 99 2.26 -2.28 -5.94
N LEU A 100 2.43 -1.33 -6.85
CA LEU A 100 1.46 -1.08 -7.92
C LEU A 100 1.34 -2.25 -8.89
N ILE A 101 2.47 -2.85 -9.29
CA ILE A 101 2.47 -4.05 -10.15
C ILE A 101 1.74 -5.20 -9.45
N SER A 102 2.01 -5.42 -8.15
CA SER A 102 1.31 -6.47 -7.38
C SER A 102 -0.19 -6.21 -7.26
N GLY A 103 -0.57 -4.96 -7.02
CA GLY A 103 -1.97 -4.55 -6.99
C GLY A 103 -2.68 -4.80 -8.32
N PHE A 104 -2.01 -4.51 -9.44
CA PHE A 104 -2.53 -4.77 -10.77
C PHE A 104 -2.70 -6.28 -11.04
N ILE A 105 -1.72 -7.11 -10.67
CA ILE A 105 -1.81 -8.57 -10.79
C ILE A 105 -2.96 -9.10 -9.93
N SER A 106 -3.08 -8.61 -8.67
CA SER A 106 -4.18 -8.96 -7.78
C SER A 106 -5.54 -8.59 -8.37
N PHE A 107 -5.66 -7.40 -8.94
CA PHE A 107 -6.90 -6.95 -9.59
C PHE A 107 -7.30 -7.86 -10.77
N ILE A 108 -6.35 -8.20 -11.63
CA ILE A 108 -6.60 -9.13 -12.75
C ILE A 108 -7.03 -10.50 -12.21
N SER A 109 -6.36 -11.00 -11.17
CA SER A 109 -6.69 -12.28 -10.54
C SER A 109 -8.11 -12.31 -9.99
N PHE A 110 -8.51 -11.29 -9.26
CA PHE A 110 -9.89 -11.16 -8.77
C PHE A 110 -10.90 -11.08 -9.90
N LYS A 111 -10.64 -10.24 -10.90
CA LYS A 111 -11.52 -10.10 -12.07
C LYS A 111 -11.75 -11.45 -12.76
N THR A 112 -10.68 -12.18 -13.07
CA THR A 112 -10.78 -13.45 -13.81
C THR A 112 -11.51 -14.52 -13.03
N ILE A 113 -11.29 -14.62 -11.72
CA ILE A 113 -11.97 -15.61 -10.87
C ILE A 113 -13.45 -15.27 -10.68
N ILE A 114 -13.79 -14.01 -10.42
CA ILE A 114 -15.19 -13.62 -10.26
C ILE A 114 -15.95 -13.83 -11.57
N ASN A 115 -15.39 -13.43 -12.70
CA ASN A 115 -16.03 -13.67 -14.01
C ASN A 115 -16.23 -15.18 -14.28
N GLY A 116 -15.27 -16.02 -13.87
CA GLY A 116 -15.40 -17.46 -14.01
C GLY A 116 -16.46 -18.07 -13.08
N LEU A 117 -16.69 -17.49 -11.90
CA LEU A 117 -17.67 -17.96 -10.93
C LEU A 117 -19.09 -17.47 -11.20
N SER A 118 -19.24 -16.19 -11.60
CA SER A 118 -20.56 -15.56 -11.84
C SER A 118 -21.08 -15.74 -13.25
N GLY A 119 -20.20 -16.05 -14.22
CA GLY A 119 -20.54 -16.07 -15.65
C GLY A 119 -20.78 -14.69 -16.25
N GLU A 120 -20.73 -13.63 -15.45
CA GLU A 120 -20.96 -12.26 -15.86
C GLU A 120 -19.70 -11.40 -15.72
N ASP A 121 -19.56 -10.40 -16.61
CA ASP A 121 -18.40 -9.51 -16.60
C ASP A 121 -18.53 -8.51 -15.44
N LEU A 122 -17.75 -8.71 -14.36
CA LEU A 122 -17.75 -7.87 -13.17
C LEU A 122 -17.61 -6.39 -13.51
N ILE A 123 -16.80 -6.06 -14.51
CA ILE A 123 -16.66 -4.68 -15.00
C ILE A 123 -17.99 -4.18 -15.54
N LYS A 124 -18.74 -4.97 -16.30
CA LYS A 124 -20.05 -4.57 -16.81
C LYS A 124 -21.04 -4.32 -15.68
N ILE A 125 -21.10 -5.20 -14.67
CA ILE A 125 -21.97 -5.04 -13.51
C ILE A 125 -21.65 -3.75 -12.78
N ILE A 126 -20.38 -3.51 -12.51
CA ILE A 126 -19.93 -2.30 -11.83
C ILE A 126 -20.15 -1.06 -12.72
N THR A 127 -19.86 -1.09 -14.02
CA THR A 127 -20.00 0.08 -14.92
C THR A 127 -21.43 0.44 -15.25
N SER A 128 -22.36 -0.49 -15.18
CA SER A 128 -23.79 -0.19 -15.37
C SER A 128 -24.42 0.49 -14.17
N SER A 129 -23.82 0.30 -12.98
CA SER A 129 -24.41 0.74 -11.72
C SER A 129 -23.93 2.11 -11.22
N VAL A 130 -22.79 2.63 -11.72
CA VAL A 130 -22.12 3.80 -11.14
C VAL A 130 -21.36 4.60 -12.21
N ASN A 131 -21.33 5.92 -12.06
CA ASN A 131 -20.44 6.79 -12.85
C ASN A 131 -18.96 6.61 -12.35
N ILE A 132 -18.40 5.42 -12.68
CA ILE A 132 -17.19 4.83 -12.07
C ILE A 132 -15.93 5.65 -12.32
N LYS A 133 -15.89 6.43 -13.40
CA LYS A 133 -14.65 7.05 -13.84
C LYS A 133 -14.01 7.94 -12.76
N GLN A 134 -14.82 8.73 -12.07
CA GLN A 134 -14.35 9.62 -11.01
C GLN A 134 -13.98 8.86 -9.73
N PHE A 135 -14.78 7.85 -9.36
CA PHE A 135 -14.55 7.05 -8.16
C PHE A 135 -13.28 6.18 -8.28
N VAL A 136 -13.09 5.53 -9.41
CA VAL A 136 -11.88 4.73 -9.67
C VAL A 136 -10.64 5.61 -9.65
N LEU A 137 -10.71 6.81 -10.25
CA LEU A 137 -9.59 7.74 -10.25
C LEU A 137 -9.23 8.22 -8.83
N LEU A 138 -10.23 8.64 -8.05
CA LEU A 138 -10.04 9.04 -6.65
C LEU A 138 -9.53 7.87 -5.80
N GLY A 139 -10.06 6.67 -6.00
CA GLY A 139 -9.62 5.46 -5.31
C GLY A 139 -8.16 5.09 -5.61
N ILE A 140 -7.73 5.22 -6.87
CA ILE A 140 -6.33 4.99 -7.26
C ILE A 140 -5.41 6.03 -6.62
N ILE A 141 -5.78 7.33 -6.67
CA ILE A 141 -4.99 8.39 -6.03
C ILE A 141 -4.86 8.13 -4.53
N TYR A 142 -5.98 7.82 -3.87
CA TYR A 142 -5.99 7.51 -2.44
C TYR A 142 -5.11 6.29 -2.12
N ALA A 143 -5.21 5.21 -2.90
CA ALA A 143 -4.37 4.02 -2.73
C ALA A 143 -2.88 4.34 -2.87
N ILE A 144 -2.48 5.15 -3.86
CA ILE A 144 -1.09 5.58 -4.03
C ILE A 144 -0.60 6.36 -2.80
N VAL A 145 -1.39 7.29 -2.31
CA VAL A 145 -1.06 8.07 -1.10
C VAL A 145 -0.87 7.16 0.11
N VAL A 146 -1.80 6.23 0.35
CA VAL A 146 -1.72 5.25 1.45
C VAL A 146 -0.48 4.37 1.33
N LEU A 147 -0.12 3.91 0.13
CA LEU A 147 1.09 3.12 -0.11
C LEU A 147 2.37 3.92 0.17
N ILE A 148 2.42 5.20 -0.23
CA ILE A 148 3.55 6.09 0.09
C ILE A 148 3.68 6.28 1.60
N MET A 149 2.57 6.52 2.29
CA MET A 149 2.54 6.66 3.74
C MET A 149 3.05 5.40 4.44
N LEU A 150 2.62 4.22 3.99
CA LEU A 150 3.08 2.93 4.50
C LEU A 150 4.58 2.73 4.30
N LEU A 151 5.12 3.03 3.13
CA LEU A 151 6.56 2.94 2.86
C LEU A 151 7.36 3.91 3.73
N LEU A 152 6.90 5.14 3.90
CA LEU A 152 7.54 6.14 4.74
C LEU A 152 7.62 5.69 6.20
N THR A 153 6.53 5.14 6.76
CA THR A 153 6.54 4.63 8.14
C THR A 153 7.47 3.44 8.31
N ILE A 154 7.54 2.52 7.34
CA ILE A 154 8.49 1.41 7.35
C ILE A 154 9.93 1.93 7.35
N TYR A 155 10.28 2.80 6.41
CA TYR A 155 11.64 3.31 6.29
C TYR A 155 12.06 4.16 7.48
N PHE A 156 11.17 5.00 8.00
CA PHE A 156 11.42 5.78 9.19
C PHE A 156 11.65 4.90 10.42
N SER A 157 10.85 3.84 10.62
CA SER A 157 11.00 2.92 11.75
C SER A 157 12.34 2.18 11.72
N ILE A 158 12.78 1.72 10.54
CA ILE A 158 14.08 1.05 10.36
C ILE A 158 15.22 2.01 10.67
N THR A 159 15.17 3.22 10.12
CA THR A 159 16.21 4.25 10.31
C THR A 159 16.30 4.67 11.77
N LEU A 160 15.16 4.92 12.42
CA LEU A 160 15.09 5.29 13.83
C LEU A 160 15.69 4.19 14.71
N THR A 161 15.35 2.94 14.45
CA THR A 161 15.86 1.78 15.19
C THR A 161 17.38 1.69 15.07
N ARG A 162 17.95 1.86 13.88
CA ARG A 162 19.40 1.84 13.68
C ARG A 162 20.11 2.95 14.44
N VAL A 163 19.60 4.17 14.37
CA VAL A 163 20.19 5.32 15.07
C VAL A 163 20.12 5.13 16.58
N ALA A 164 18.98 4.65 17.11
CA ALA A 164 18.80 4.42 18.54
C ALA A 164 19.80 3.41 19.11
N TYR A 165 20.16 2.40 18.34
CA TYR A 165 21.09 1.34 18.79
C TYR A 165 22.53 1.50 18.27
N LYS A 166 22.92 2.73 17.89
CA LYS A 166 24.29 3.09 17.48
C LYS A 166 24.88 2.17 16.39
N GLY A 167 24.08 1.80 15.41
CA GLY A 167 24.53 1.02 14.25
C GLY A 167 24.69 -0.49 14.49
N LYS A 168 24.43 -1.01 15.69
CA LYS A 168 24.45 -2.47 15.93
C LYS A 168 23.40 -3.18 15.09
N LYS A 169 23.77 -4.35 14.56
CA LYS A 169 22.84 -5.20 13.81
C LYS A 169 21.77 -5.73 14.75
N ILE A 170 20.54 -5.25 14.56
CA ILE A 170 19.41 -5.61 15.42
C ILE A 170 18.46 -6.48 14.63
N SER A 171 17.76 -7.37 15.32
CA SER A 171 16.69 -8.17 14.73
C SER A 171 15.62 -7.26 14.10
N GLY A 172 15.20 -7.55 12.88
CA GLY A 172 14.10 -6.84 12.18
C GLY A 172 12.81 -6.78 13.00
N PHE A 173 12.69 -7.66 14.02
CA PHE A 173 11.56 -7.69 14.94
C PHE A 173 11.44 -6.39 15.77
N ILE A 174 12.56 -5.78 16.19
CA ILE A 174 12.51 -4.50 16.92
C ILE A 174 12.05 -3.37 15.99
N GLY A 175 12.52 -3.35 14.74
CA GLY A 175 12.02 -2.40 13.74
C GLY A 175 10.51 -2.54 13.50
N PHE A 176 10.01 -3.77 13.49
CA PHE A 176 8.59 -4.06 13.37
C PHE A 176 7.78 -3.57 14.58
N ILE A 177 8.29 -3.75 15.82
CA ILE A 177 7.64 -3.19 17.01
C ILE A 177 7.58 -1.66 16.93
N VAL A 178 8.70 -1.01 16.56
CA VAL A 178 8.73 0.45 16.38
C VAL A 178 7.73 0.90 15.33
N PHE A 179 7.62 0.17 14.22
CA PHE A 179 6.61 0.43 13.19
C PHE A 179 5.18 0.38 13.75
N ILE A 180 4.83 -0.65 14.53
CA ILE A 180 3.50 -0.76 15.15
C ILE A 180 3.23 0.40 16.10
N VAL A 181 4.19 0.71 16.99
CA VAL A 181 4.05 1.80 17.96
C VAL A 181 3.87 3.14 17.26
N LEU A 182 4.66 3.42 16.21
CA LEU A 182 4.53 4.65 15.42
C LEU A 182 3.15 4.77 14.78
N ASN A 183 2.67 3.70 14.13
CA ASN A 183 1.33 3.72 13.51
C ASN A 183 0.23 3.93 14.55
N PHE A 184 0.35 3.30 15.73
CA PHE A 184 -0.61 3.49 16.81
C PHE A 184 -0.62 4.94 17.32
N VAL A 185 0.55 5.53 17.56
CA VAL A 185 0.68 6.92 18.02
C VAL A 185 0.12 7.90 16.99
N ILE A 186 0.49 7.74 15.71
CA ILE A 186 0.00 8.59 14.62
C ILE A 186 -1.52 8.51 14.50
N SER A 187 -2.07 7.29 14.54
CA SER A 187 -3.52 7.07 14.45
C SER A 187 -4.26 7.65 15.65
N TYR A 188 -3.72 7.47 16.86
CA TYR A 188 -4.32 8.01 18.08
C TYR A 188 -4.36 9.54 18.06
N ILE A 189 -3.26 10.19 17.70
CA ILE A 189 -3.20 11.66 17.62
C ILE A 189 -4.12 12.15 16.49
N SER A 190 -4.13 11.46 15.34
CA SER A 190 -5.03 11.77 14.23
C SER A 190 -6.50 11.75 14.65
N TYR A 191 -6.88 10.73 15.43
CA TYR A 191 -8.23 10.63 15.98
C TYR A 191 -8.55 11.83 16.88
N LYS A 192 -7.65 12.14 17.84
CA LYS A 192 -7.82 13.29 18.75
C LYS A 192 -7.89 14.63 18.03
N VAL A 193 -7.06 14.83 17.00
CA VAL A 193 -7.12 16.05 16.16
C VAL A 193 -8.47 16.17 15.47
N GLY A 194 -9.01 15.05 14.97
CA GLY A 194 -10.34 15.02 14.37
C GLY A 194 -11.47 15.37 15.34
N ASP A 195 -11.35 14.92 16.60
CA ASP A 195 -12.33 15.23 17.66
C ASP A 195 -12.30 16.70 18.08
N ILE A 196 -11.09 17.29 18.19
CA ILE A 196 -10.92 18.71 18.58
C ILE A 196 -11.39 19.66 17.49
N PHE A 197 -11.16 19.28 16.22
CA PHE A 197 -11.51 20.08 15.04
C PHE A 197 -12.48 19.32 14.12
N PRO A 198 -13.78 19.30 14.44
CA PRO A 198 -14.77 18.52 13.70
C PRO A 198 -15.21 19.18 12.38
N HIS A 199 -14.32 19.91 11.70
CA HIS A 199 -14.62 20.53 10.42
C HIS A 199 -14.51 19.49 9.31
N GLU A 200 -15.66 19.08 8.78
CA GLU A 200 -15.77 18.10 7.72
C GLU A 200 -16.05 18.77 6.38
N MET A 201 -15.26 18.45 5.37
CA MET A 201 -15.57 18.75 3.98
C MET A 201 -16.44 17.61 3.44
N LYS A 202 -17.65 17.94 2.99
CA LYS A 202 -18.55 16.98 2.35
C LYS A 202 -18.33 17.05 0.84
N ILE A 203 -17.86 15.96 0.26
CA ILE A 203 -17.76 15.80 -1.19
C ILE A 203 -19.03 15.07 -1.62
N SER A 204 -19.92 15.76 -2.34
CA SER A 204 -21.09 15.13 -2.95
C SER A 204 -20.60 14.19 -4.07
N LEU A 205 -20.94 12.95 -3.96
CA LEU A 205 -20.74 11.99 -5.03
C LEU A 205 -22.04 11.98 -5.86
N ASP A 206 -22.04 12.65 -7.02
CA ASP A 206 -23.18 12.63 -7.97
C ASP A 206 -23.45 11.22 -8.55
N MET A 207 -22.92 10.22 -7.90
CA MET A 207 -22.94 8.83 -8.29
C MET A 207 -24.28 8.15 -8.10
N ILE A 208 -25.12 8.67 -7.21
CA ILE A 208 -26.32 7.95 -6.75
C ILE A 208 -27.57 8.36 -7.52
N ASN A 209 -27.50 9.44 -8.29
CA ASN A 209 -28.61 9.81 -9.16
C ASN A 209 -28.89 8.82 -10.29
N SER A 210 -27.94 7.92 -10.59
CA SER A 210 -28.14 6.82 -11.56
C SER A 210 -28.58 5.51 -10.92
N LEU A 211 -28.44 5.33 -9.62
CA LEU A 211 -29.12 4.27 -8.84
C LEU A 211 -30.57 4.69 -8.55
N GLY A 212 -31.15 5.46 -9.47
CA GLY A 212 -32.54 5.78 -9.45
C GLY A 212 -33.34 4.59 -9.07
N SER A 213 -34.02 4.64 -7.91
CA SER A 213 -35.10 3.72 -7.49
C SER A 213 -34.85 2.24 -7.81
N ALA A 214 -33.61 1.77 -7.79
CA ALA A 214 -33.31 0.37 -7.94
C ALA A 214 -33.65 -0.36 -6.65
N GLY A 215 -34.90 -0.86 -6.63
CA GLY A 215 -35.25 -1.99 -5.82
C GLY A 215 -35.42 -1.71 -4.34
N ILE A 216 -36.62 -1.29 -3.98
CA ILE A 216 -37.24 -1.76 -2.74
C ILE A 216 -37.23 -3.29 -2.83
N ILE A 217 -36.19 -3.93 -2.32
CA ILE A 217 -36.29 -5.34 -1.94
C ILE A 217 -37.07 -5.31 -0.65
N ASN A 218 -38.36 -5.60 -0.74
CA ASN A 218 -39.22 -5.90 0.38
C ASN A 218 -38.63 -7.13 1.08
N ASP A 219 -37.81 -6.94 2.05
CA ASP A 219 -37.54 -7.70 3.25
C ASP A 219 -36.19 -7.27 3.83
N GLY A 220 -36.28 -6.40 4.84
CA GLY A 220 -35.11 -5.95 5.61
C GLY A 220 -34.38 -4.77 4.95
N THR A 221 -34.88 -3.59 5.19
CA THR A 221 -34.36 -2.31 4.72
C THR A 221 -32.93 -2.05 5.17
N ILE A 222 -31.95 -2.30 4.31
CA ILE A 222 -30.66 -1.64 4.40
C ILE A 222 -30.71 -0.50 3.37
N THR A 223 -31.15 0.68 3.80
CA THR A 223 -30.99 1.89 3.03
C THR A 223 -29.56 2.38 3.19
N ILE A 224 -28.65 1.94 2.31
CA ILE A 224 -27.36 2.55 2.16
C ILE A 224 -27.57 3.81 1.29
N THR A 225 -27.64 4.95 1.93
CA THR A 225 -27.55 6.25 1.26
C THR A 225 -26.22 6.92 1.60
N PRO A 226 -25.10 6.58 0.99
CA PRO A 226 -23.89 7.37 1.12
C PRO A 226 -24.00 8.57 0.17
N GLN A 227 -24.65 9.63 0.62
CA GLN A 227 -24.78 10.86 -0.17
C GLN A 227 -23.50 11.71 -0.13
N TYR A 228 -22.58 11.47 0.81
CA TYR A 228 -21.39 12.31 1.00
C TYR A 228 -20.20 11.46 1.44
N PHE A 229 -19.04 11.75 0.88
CA PHE A 229 -17.78 11.35 1.46
C PHE A 229 -17.27 12.48 2.34
N THR A 230 -17.17 12.26 3.65
CA THR A 230 -16.72 13.28 4.60
C THR A 230 -15.22 13.14 4.83
N ILE A 231 -14.48 14.22 4.61
CA ILE A 231 -13.06 14.31 4.93
C ILE A 231 -12.88 15.35 6.05
N ASN A 232 -12.34 14.93 7.17
CA ASN A 232 -11.95 15.88 8.21
C ASN A 232 -10.66 16.59 7.78
N ILE A 233 -10.75 17.91 7.58
CA ILE A 233 -9.67 18.75 7.03
C ILE A 233 -8.47 18.75 7.99
N ALA A 234 -8.70 18.91 9.29
CA ALA A 234 -7.65 18.99 10.30
C ALA A 234 -6.86 17.67 10.38
N ARG A 235 -7.56 16.53 10.33
CA ARG A 235 -6.94 15.20 10.28
C ARG A 235 -6.07 15.03 9.04
N SER A 236 -6.54 15.48 7.88
CA SER A 236 -5.80 15.39 6.63
C SER A 236 -4.53 16.26 6.65
N ILE A 237 -4.61 17.48 7.16
CA ILE A 237 -3.46 18.36 7.32
C ILE A 237 -2.46 17.77 8.31
N TYR A 238 -2.91 17.26 9.46
CA TYR A 238 -2.05 16.58 10.43
C TYR A 238 -1.29 15.42 9.80
N MET A 239 -2.00 14.52 9.09
CA MET A 239 -1.37 13.38 8.41
C MET A 239 -0.32 13.84 7.41
N LEU A 240 -0.63 14.84 6.59
CA LEU A 240 0.31 15.39 5.61
C LEU A 240 1.57 15.94 6.28
N LEU A 241 1.44 16.72 7.35
CA LEU A 241 2.57 17.27 8.11
C LEU A 241 3.44 16.17 8.74
N VAL A 242 2.83 15.13 9.32
CA VAL A 242 3.54 14.01 9.92
C VAL A 242 4.36 13.26 8.87
N TYR A 243 3.80 12.95 7.71
CA TYR A 243 4.52 12.20 6.67
C TYR A 243 5.60 13.03 5.97
N ILE A 244 5.37 14.32 5.78
CA ILE A 244 6.43 15.25 5.34
C ILE A 244 7.56 15.27 6.40
N GLY A 245 7.23 15.39 7.67
CA GLY A 245 8.20 15.34 8.76
C GLY A 245 8.98 14.02 8.80
N MET A 246 8.31 12.88 8.57
CA MET A 246 8.98 11.58 8.47
C MET A 246 9.92 11.49 7.27
N PHE A 247 9.55 12.03 6.12
CA PHE A 247 10.42 12.06 4.94
C PHE A 247 11.71 12.85 5.22
N PHE A 248 11.57 14.08 5.71
CA PHE A 248 12.71 14.91 6.06
C PHE A 248 13.53 14.34 7.23
N GLY A 249 12.85 13.81 8.25
CA GLY A 249 13.50 13.16 9.39
C GLY A 249 14.33 11.95 8.97
N THR A 250 13.77 11.07 8.12
CA THR A 250 14.52 9.92 7.60
C THR A 250 15.73 10.36 6.79
N GLY A 251 15.56 11.33 5.87
CA GLY A 251 16.66 11.87 5.06
C GLY A 251 17.77 12.47 5.91
N TYR A 252 17.42 13.26 6.92
CA TYR A 252 18.38 13.85 7.85
C TYR A 252 19.14 12.81 8.67
N LEU A 253 18.44 11.78 9.17
CA LEU A 253 19.04 10.68 9.93
C LEU A 253 20.01 9.88 9.05
N LEU A 254 19.67 9.67 7.79
CA LEU A 254 20.54 8.99 6.82
C LEU A 254 21.82 9.76 6.53
N GLU A 255 21.75 11.09 6.48
CA GLU A 255 22.92 11.94 6.18
C GLU A 255 23.84 12.18 7.39
N ASN A 256 23.26 12.45 8.56
CA ASN A 256 24.01 13.03 9.66
C ASN A 256 24.23 12.09 10.86
N LYS A 257 23.45 11.03 10.99
CA LYS A 257 23.50 10.12 12.15
C LYS A 257 23.93 8.71 11.81
N MET A 258 24.05 8.38 10.54
CA MET A 258 24.70 7.14 10.14
C MET A 258 26.20 7.40 9.99
N ASN A 259 26.92 7.30 11.11
CA ASN A 259 28.37 7.17 11.08
C ASN A 259 28.68 5.77 10.53
N ILE A 260 29.05 5.73 9.27
CA ILE A 260 29.59 4.55 8.57
C ILE A 260 31.11 4.64 8.64
#